data_6e93a6f05a1eb4efc8d3d3d9194652c4
#
_entry.id   6e93a6f05a1eb4efc8d3d3d9194652c4
#
_cell.length_a   1.000
_cell.length_b   1.000
_cell.length_c   1.000
_cell.angle_alpha   90.00
_cell.angle_beta   90.00
_cell.angle_gamma   90.00
#
_symmetry.space_group_name_H-M   'P 1'
#
loop_
_entity.id
_entity.type
_entity.pdbx_description
1 polymer ?
#
loop_
_entity_poly.entity_id
_entity_poly.type
_entity_poly.pdbx_seq_one_letter_code
_entity_poly.pdbx_strand_id
1 'polypeptide(L)'
;MKKKLDLENGNLSELFISFTMPATVSLIMTFLYTVADGIFITRGVGSSGIAAVNIGYPIINFTVALSLMFGIGGATLITFKKGNIRYQNRYFSHIIFLNIVVYIVVAAAIFLFTNPLMMAMGANEELLPMVKGYMYPCTVSTSFLMIATSLNAVVRSDNAPKRAMHSTLIGAGMNIILDYLFIFKFNLGIEGGAYATAISQIAAAIYLCRHFAGSTFKLDLSWKRLSFKIMKRIISIGFPSFILEFAVAIITVLLNIAFMKEAGIFAASAYGITGYSFMLFRMLFTGLSQGVQPIVSYNYGRKNFARVKKILIYTHKVTFVLSVISLILIIFFGKYMVNIFTSDFELVKESAKGFILYSTALSFLGFNFVNIAYLQAVDRPKISNIICMSRSFVFVFIGLLILPKYWGINGIWLSLPFADFMTAVLTIPFLKKIIK
;
A
#
# COMPACT_ATOMS: atom_id res chain seq x y z
N MET A 1 0.97 -1.68 33.71
CA MET A 1 0.25 -2.62 32.80
C MET A 1 -0.44 -1.82 31.70
N LYS A 2 -0.08 -2.00 30.40
CA LYS A 2 -0.78 -1.34 29.29
C LYS A 2 -2.19 -1.94 29.19
N LYS A 3 -3.23 -1.10 29.26
CA LYS A 3 -4.64 -1.49 29.11
C LYS A 3 -4.80 -2.27 27.80
N LYS A 4 -5.13 -3.55 27.89
CA LYS A 4 -5.34 -4.41 26.72
C LYS A 4 -6.60 -3.92 26.01
N LEU A 5 -6.48 -3.60 24.70
CA LEU A 5 -7.62 -3.10 23.92
C LEU A 5 -8.71 -4.19 23.85
N ASP A 6 -9.89 -3.89 24.38
CA ASP A 6 -11.06 -4.79 24.34
C ASP A 6 -11.81 -4.60 23.01
N LEU A 7 -11.56 -5.51 22.05
CA LEU A 7 -12.20 -5.47 20.73
C LEU A 7 -13.69 -5.81 20.77
N GLU A 8 -14.14 -6.49 21.83
CA GLU A 8 -15.51 -6.98 21.94
C GLU A 8 -16.45 -5.94 22.55
N ASN A 9 -16.05 -5.33 23.67
CA ASN A 9 -16.90 -4.45 24.44
C ASN A 9 -16.37 -3.01 24.58
N GLY A 10 -15.12 -2.77 24.19
CA GLY A 10 -14.48 -1.46 24.30
C GLY A 10 -15.22 -0.35 23.53
N ASN A 11 -14.98 0.90 23.94
CA ASN A 11 -15.55 2.06 23.26
C ASN A 11 -15.13 2.08 21.78
N LEU A 12 -16.10 2.23 20.87
CA LEU A 12 -15.89 2.11 19.44
C LEU A 12 -14.95 3.20 18.89
N SER A 13 -15.10 4.44 19.33
CA SER A 13 -14.26 5.55 18.87
C SER A 13 -12.82 5.41 19.37
N GLU A 14 -12.62 4.98 20.62
CA GLU A 14 -11.30 4.71 21.20
C GLU A 14 -10.58 3.59 20.42
N LEU A 15 -11.28 2.49 20.16
CA LEU A 15 -10.75 1.38 19.37
C LEU A 15 -10.42 1.81 17.93
N PHE A 16 -11.34 2.53 17.30
CA PHE A 16 -11.16 3.03 15.96
C PHE A 16 -9.88 3.86 15.85
N ILE A 17 -9.72 4.89 16.68
CA ILE A 17 -8.53 5.75 16.69
C ILE A 17 -7.26 4.93 17.02
N SER A 18 -7.35 4.02 18.02
CA SER A 18 -6.20 3.21 18.43
C SER A 18 -5.65 2.28 17.35
N PHE A 19 -6.47 1.91 16.36
CA PHE A 19 -6.05 1.06 15.24
C PHE A 19 -5.80 1.85 13.95
N THR A 20 -6.66 2.82 13.63
CA THR A 20 -6.56 3.55 12.36
C THR A 20 -5.45 4.59 12.37
N MET A 21 -5.28 5.33 13.48
CA MET A 21 -4.24 6.35 13.55
C MET A 21 -2.82 5.77 13.42
N PRO A 22 -2.42 4.69 14.14
CA PRO A 22 -1.13 4.07 13.92
C PRO A 22 -0.93 3.53 12.50
N ALA A 23 -1.98 2.96 11.88
CA ALA A 23 -1.91 2.47 10.51
C ALA A 23 -1.70 3.61 9.52
N THR A 24 -2.44 4.70 9.66
CA THR A 24 -2.32 5.89 8.81
C THR A 24 -0.95 6.55 8.96
N VAL A 25 -0.47 6.75 10.20
CA VAL A 25 0.87 7.30 10.46
C VAL A 25 1.95 6.42 9.82
N SER A 26 1.84 5.09 9.92
CA SER A 26 2.78 4.18 9.27
C SER A 26 2.87 4.42 7.76
N LEU A 27 1.73 4.54 7.08
CA LEU A 27 1.69 4.72 5.62
C LEU A 27 2.18 6.10 5.19
N ILE A 28 1.84 7.16 5.94
CA ILE A 28 2.36 8.51 5.69
C ILE A 28 3.88 8.52 5.86
N MET A 29 4.40 7.90 6.91
CA MET A 29 5.86 7.82 7.12
C MET A 29 6.55 7.00 6.03
N THR A 30 5.91 5.92 5.55
CA THR A 30 6.41 5.16 4.38
C THR A 30 6.51 6.05 3.15
N PHE A 31 5.50 6.86 2.87
CA PHE A 31 5.52 7.81 1.77
C PHE A 31 6.63 8.86 1.93
N LEU A 32 6.74 9.45 3.12
CA LEU A 32 7.75 10.50 3.39
C LEU A 32 9.18 9.99 3.24
N TYR A 33 9.50 8.79 3.75
CA TYR A 33 10.85 8.27 3.57
C TYR A 33 11.14 7.90 2.12
N THR A 34 10.16 7.39 1.36
CA THR A 34 10.33 7.12 -0.08
C THR A 34 10.64 8.39 -0.87
N VAL A 35 9.98 9.50 -0.51
CA VAL A 35 10.29 10.82 -1.12
C VAL A 35 11.69 11.29 -0.72
N ALA A 36 12.07 11.14 0.56
CA ALA A 36 13.39 11.53 1.05
C ALA A 36 14.53 10.72 0.38
N ASP A 37 14.36 9.40 0.25
CA ASP A 37 15.27 8.50 -0.46
C ASP A 37 15.48 8.94 -1.92
N GLY A 38 14.37 9.21 -2.64
CA GLY A 38 14.45 9.76 -4.00
C GLY A 38 15.21 11.09 -4.09
N ILE A 39 15.02 12.01 -3.13
CA ILE A 39 15.75 13.27 -3.06
C ILE A 39 17.25 13.04 -2.81
N PHE A 40 17.58 12.16 -1.87
CA PHE A 40 18.98 11.87 -1.54
C PHE A 40 19.71 11.21 -2.71
N ILE A 41 19.11 10.24 -3.38
CA ILE A 41 19.67 9.61 -4.58
C ILE A 41 19.83 10.64 -5.71
N THR A 42 18.81 11.46 -5.96
CA THR A 42 18.91 12.48 -7.02
C THR A 42 20.02 13.50 -6.74
N ARG A 43 20.19 13.94 -5.50
CA ARG A 43 21.20 14.93 -5.13
C ARG A 43 22.60 14.34 -4.99
N GLY A 44 22.72 13.09 -4.55
CA GLY A 44 24.02 12.45 -4.29
C GLY A 44 24.57 11.65 -5.45
N VAL A 45 23.70 11.11 -6.31
CA VAL A 45 24.07 10.25 -7.44
C VAL A 45 23.74 10.89 -8.80
N GLY A 46 22.74 11.78 -8.82
CA GLY A 46 22.29 12.45 -10.03
C GLY A 46 21.09 11.78 -10.71
N SER A 47 20.76 12.27 -11.90
CA SER A 47 19.60 11.81 -12.69
C SER A 47 19.69 10.33 -13.10
N SER A 48 20.89 9.83 -13.37
CA SER A 48 21.11 8.41 -13.69
C SER A 48 20.80 7.50 -12.51
N GLY A 49 21.06 7.95 -11.27
CA GLY A 49 20.74 7.20 -10.06
C GLY A 49 19.25 7.01 -9.87
N ILE A 50 18.47 8.09 -9.98
CA ILE A 50 17.00 7.96 -9.83
C ILE A 50 16.38 7.18 -11.00
N ALA A 51 16.94 7.27 -12.22
CA ALA A 51 16.53 6.44 -13.33
C ALA A 51 16.74 4.95 -13.04
N ALA A 52 17.90 4.58 -12.49
CA ALA A 52 18.21 3.20 -12.11
C ALA A 52 17.25 2.67 -11.02
N VAL A 53 16.92 3.48 -10.01
CA VAL A 53 15.92 3.12 -8.98
C VAL A 53 14.55 2.90 -9.61
N ASN A 54 14.10 3.79 -10.49
CA ASN A 54 12.81 3.69 -11.15
C ASN A 54 12.66 2.44 -12.01
N ILE A 55 13.74 1.96 -12.62
CA ILE A 55 13.76 0.69 -13.37
C ILE A 55 13.54 -0.51 -12.43
N GLY A 56 14.16 -0.49 -11.26
CA GLY A 56 14.01 -1.58 -10.27
C GLY A 56 12.71 -1.54 -9.46
N TYR A 57 12.12 -0.35 -9.29
CA TYR A 57 10.98 -0.11 -8.40
C TYR A 57 9.76 -1.01 -8.65
N PRO A 58 9.33 -1.30 -9.90
CA PRO A 58 8.17 -2.17 -10.15
C PRO A 58 8.33 -3.59 -9.57
N ILE A 59 9.54 -4.14 -9.56
CA ILE A 59 9.81 -5.47 -8.98
C ILE A 59 9.64 -5.41 -7.45
N ILE A 60 10.21 -4.40 -6.82
CA ILE A 60 10.08 -4.20 -5.37
C ILE A 60 8.61 -4.01 -5.01
N ASN A 61 7.88 -3.17 -5.75
CA ASN A 61 6.45 -2.93 -5.50
C ASN A 61 5.59 -4.19 -5.70
N PHE A 62 5.92 -5.03 -6.68
CA PHE A 62 5.25 -6.32 -6.88
C PHE A 62 5.44 -7.25 -5.68
N THR A 63 6.65 -7.32 -5.09
CA THR A 63 6.90 -8.13 -3.89
C THR A 63 6.20 -7.59 -2.65
N VAL A 64 6.12 -6.26 -2.51
CA VAL A 64 5.31 -5.61 -1.46
C VAL A 64 3.83 -5.95 -1.60
N ALA A 65 3.29 -5.88 -2.81
CA ALA A 65 1.90 -6.22 -3.09
C ALA A 65 1.58 -7.69 -2.73
N LEU A 66 2.47 -8.65 -3.07
CA LEU A 66 2.35 -10.05 -2.68
C LEU A 66 2.41 -10.23 -1.16
N SER A 67 3.29 -9.51 -0.49
CA SER A 67 3.43 -9.57 0.96
C SER A 67 2.20 -9.02 1.69
N LEU A 68 1.61 -7.96 1.17
CA LEU A 68 0.32 -7.43 1.65
C LEU A 68 -0.80 -8.47 1.47
N MET A 69 -0.82 -9.18 0.34
CA MET A 69 -1.77 -10.27 0.10
C MET A 69 -1.67 -11.34 1.18
N PHE A 70 -0.47 -11.83 1.45
CA PHE A 70 -0.25 -12.89 2.44
C PHE A 70 -0.48 -12.38 3.87
N GLY A 71 0.01 -11.18 4.17
CA GLY A 71 -0.11 -10.56 5.49
C GLY A 71 -1.56 -10.27 5.86
N ILE A 72 -2.29 -9.55 5.01
CA ILE A 72 -3.69 -9.17 5.28
C ILE A 72 -4.62 -10.37 5.22
N GLY A 73 -4.46 -11.25 4.22
CA GLY A 73 -5.27 -12.46 4.11
C GLY A 73 -5.08 -13.41 5.31
N GLY A 74 -3.84 -13.61 5.72
CA GLY A 74 -3.51 -14.44 6.87
C GLY A 74 -3.90 -13.81 8.20
N ALA A 75 -3.65 -12.50 8.40
CA ALA A 75 -4.04 -11.77 9.60
C ALA A 75 -5.56 -11.80 9.83
N THR A 76 -6.36 -11.70 8.78
CA THR A 76 -7.82 -11.85 8.85
C THR A 76 -8.22 -13.23 9.38
N LEU A 77 -7.61 -14.31 8.86
CA LEU A 77 -7.89 -15.68 9.33
C LEU A 77 -7.42 -15.91 10.77
N ILE A 78 -6.28 -15.36 11.16
CA ILE A 78 -5.77 -15.37 12.53
C ILE A 78 -6.80 -14.73 13.46
N THR A 79 -7.33 -13.57 13.07
CA THR A 79 -8.30 -12.81 13.88
C THR A 79 -9.63 -13.54 14.00
N PHE A 80 -10.12 -14.21 12.94
CA PHE A 80 -11.33 -15.04 13.02
C PHE A 80 -11.22 -16.16 14.05
N LYS A 81 -10.03 -16.70 14.26
CA LYS A 81 -9.77 -17.79 15.19
C LYS A 81 -9.09 -17.32 16.47
N LYS A 82 -9.24 -16.02 16.83
CA LYS A 82 -8.63 -15.46 18.04
C LYS A 82 -9.12 -16.22 19.28
N GLY A 83 -8.15 -16.66 20.10
CA GLY A 83 -8.37 -17.56 21.23
C GLY A 83 -8.06 -19.03 20.94
N ASN A 84 -7.91 -19.46 19.68
CA ASN A 84 -7.46 -20.79 19.33
C ASN A 84 -6.03 -20.76 18.78
N ILE A 85 -5.07 -20.87 19.69
CA ILE A 85 -3.62 -20.76 19.40
C ILE A 85 -3.16 -21.72 18.30
N ARG A 86 -3.71 -22.96 18.27
CA ARG A 86 -3.33 -23.96 17.26
C ARG A 86 -3.63 -23.50 15.83
N TYR A 87 -4.80 -22.91 15.60
CA TYR A 87 -5.17 -22.36 14.28
C TYR A 87 -4.38 -21.09 13.94
N GLN A 88 -4.18 -20.21 14.94
CA GLN A 88 -3.41 -18.99 14.75
C GLN A 88 -1.98 -19.30 14.31
N ASN A 89 -1.29 -20.19 15.01
CA ASN A 89 0.06 -20.64 14.67
C ASN A 89 0.11 -21.27 13.27
N ARG A 90 -0.92 -22.06 12.93
CA ARG A 90 -1.00 -22.69 11.62
C ARG A 90 -1.13 -21.65 10.49
N TYR A 91 -1.98 -20.66 10.64
CA TYR A 91 -2.09 -19.58 9.64
C TYR A 91 -0.82 -18.73 9.57
N PHE A 92 -0.21 -18.44 10.70
CA PHE A 92 1.05 -17.73 10.77
C PHE A 92 2.16 -18.45 10.01
N SER A 93 2.32 -19.76 10.19
CA SER A 93 3.28 -20.57 9.45
C SER A 93 3.07 -20.52 7.94
N HIS A 94 1.82 -20.52 7.47
CA HIS A 94 1.52 -20.41 6.04
C HIS A 94 1.86 -19.00 5.49
N ILE A 95 1.69 -17.92 6.27
CA ILE A 95 2.09 -16.58 5.86
C ILE A 95 3.59 -16.53 5.63
N ILE A 96 4.38 -17.04 6.59
CA ILE A 96 5.85 -17.05 6.48
C ILE A 96 6.30 -17.94 5.32
N PHE A 97 5.72 -19.11 5.16
CA PHE A 97 6.02 -20.02 4.05
C PHE A 97 5.79 -19.37 2.69
N LEU A 98 4.63 -18.74 2.49
CA LEU A 98 4.29 -18.07 1.23
C LEU A 98 5.27 -16.93 0.92
N ASN A 99 5.66 -16.12 1.92
CA ASN A 99 6.66 -15.07 1.73
C ASN A 99 8.02 -15.65 1.32
N ILE A 100 8.49 -16.74 1.97
CA ILE A 100 9.78 -17.35 1.66
C ILE A 100 9.77 -17.95 0.25
N VAL A 101 8.72 -18.68 -0.12
CA VAL A 101 8.62 -19.29 -1.47
C VAL A 101 8.63 -18.21 -2.54
N VAL A 102 7.83 -17.16 -2.39
CA VAL A 102 7.78 -16.07 -3.36
C VAL A 102 9.10 -15.32 -3.41
N TYR A 103 9.73 -15.06 -2.26
CA TYR A 103 11.06 -14.45 -2.23
C TYR A 103 12.08 -15.27 -3.01
N ILE A 104 12.15 -16.59 -2.79
CA ILE A 104 13.09 -17.46 -3.50
C ILE A 104 12.86 -17.40 -5.02
N VAL A 105 11.60 -17.42 -5.48
CA VAL A 105 11.26 -17.34 -6.89
C VAL A 105 11.68 -16.00 -7.49
N VAL A 106 11.36 -14.89 -6.80
CA VAL A 106 11.70 -13.54 -7.29
C VAL A 106 13.21 -13.32 -7.26
N ALA A 107 13.89 -13.71 -6.19
CA ALA A 107 15.34 -13.59 -6.08
C ALA A 107 16.04 -14.42 -7.17
N ALA A 108 15.62 -15.67 -7.38
CA ALA A 108 16.13 -16.51 -8.45
C ALA A 108 15.91 -15.86 -9.83
N ALA A 109 14.74 -15.32 -10.11
CA ALA A 109 14.45 -14.62 -11.36
C ALA A 109 15.36 -13.40 -11.55
N ILE A 110 15.59 -12.61 -10.50
CA ILE A 110 16.48 -11.45 -10.57
C ILE A 110 17.92 -11.88 -10.80
N PHE A 111 18.47 -12.82 -10.02
CA PHE A 111 19.88 -13.21 -10.14
C PHE A 111 20.17 -13.98 -11.43
N LEU A 112 19.26 -14.82 -11.91
CA LEU A 112 19.45 -15.62 -13.13
C LEU A 112 19.19 -14.83 -14.42
N PHE A 113 18.26 -13.86 -14.37
CA PHE A 113 17.81 -13.13 -15.55
C PHE A 113 17.97 -11.61 -15.41
N THR A 114 18.97 -11.14 -14.64
CA THR A 114 19.17 -9.70 -14.38
C THR A 114 19.17 -8.87 -15.65
N ASN A 115 20.05 -9.19 -16.62
CA ASN A 115 20.20 -8.38 -17.83
C ASN A 115 18.91 -8.31 -18.65
N PRO A 116 18.33 -9.44 -19.12
CA PRO A 116 17.12 -9.37 -19.92
C PRO A 116 15.94 -8.76 -19.17
N LEU A 117 15.84 -8.99 -17.85
CA LEU A 117 14.77 -8.43 -17.04
C LEU A 117 14.89 -6.90 -16.93
N MET A 118 16.07 -6.37 -16.60
CA MET A 118 16.29 -4.93 -16.47
C MET A 118 16.19 -4.20 -17.81
N MET A 119 16.70 -4.81 -18.88
CA MET A 119 16.54 -4.26 -20.24
C MET A 119 15.07 -4.22 -20.68
N ALA A 120 14.29 -5.26 -20.40
CA ALA A 120 12.84 -5.27 -20.65
C ALA A 120 12.09 -4.20 -19.86
N MET A 121 12.65 -3.75 -18.71
CA MET A 121 12.10 -2.67 -17.89
C MET A 121 12.62 -1.28 -18.26
N GLY A 122 13.43 -1.18 -19.33
CA GLY A 122 13.90 0.10 -19.88
C GLY A 122 15.34 0.48 -19.52
N ALA A 123 16.14 -0.44 -18.96
CA ALA A 123 17.58 -0.22 -18.82
C ALA A 123 18.25 -0.27 -20.19
N ASN A 124 19.25 0.58 -20.38
CA ASN A 124 20.22 0.46 -21.47
C ASN A 124 21.55 -0.08 -20.93
N GLU A 125 22.51 -0.35 -21.81
CA GLU A 125 23.83 -0.87 -21.42
C GLU A 125 24.59 0.05 -20.46
N GLU A 126 24.41 1.36 -20.57
CA GLU A 126 25.05 2.37 -19.74
C GLU A 126 24.48 2.38 -18.31
N LEU A 127 23.16 2.25 -18.16
CA LEU A 127 22.49 2.25 -16.85
C LEU A 127 22.54 0.88 -16.15
N LEU A 128 22.75 -0.21 -16.90
CA LEU A 128 22.68 -1.58 -16.38
C LEU A 128 23.61 -1.83 -15.18
N PRO A 129 24.86 -1.36 -15.14
CA PRO A 129 25.75 -1.52 -13.96
C PRO A 129 25.16 -0.84 -12.73
N MET A 130 24.61 0.36 -12.87
CA MET A 130 24.01 1.14 -11.79
C MET A 130 22.73 0.49 -11.28
N VAL A 131 21.89 -0.02 -12.20
CA VAL A 131 20.67 -0.79 -11.84
C VAL A 131 21.05 -2.05 -11.05
N LYS A 132 22.10 -2.78 -11.44
CA LYS A 132 22.58 -3.96 -10.71
C LYS A 132 23.12 -3.59 -9.33
N GLY A 133 23.89 -2.51 -9.22
CA GLY A 133 24.42 -2.00 -7.94
C GLY A 133 23.31 -1.70 -6.93
N TYR A 134 22.18 -1.19 -7.41
CA TYR A 134 20.99 -0.95 -6.60
C TYR A 134 20.21 -2.25 -6.31
N MET A 135 19.90 -3.03 -7.37
CA MET A 135 18.97 -4.14 -7.27
C MET A 135 19.52 -5.34 -6.49
N TYR A 136 20.82 -5.63 -6.53
CA TYR A 136 21.35 -6.80 -5.81
C TYR A 136 21.23 -6.67 -4.29
N PRO A 137 21.65 -5.57 -3.63
CA PRO A 137 21.42 -5.38 -2.20
C PRO A 137 19.93 -5.32 -1.86
N CYS A 138 19.12 -4.64 -2.70
CA CYS A 138 17.67 -4.58 -2.52
C CYS A 138 17.03 -5.96 -2.64
N THR A 139 17.48 -6.84 -3.54
CA THR A 139 16.95 -8.20 -3.66
C THR A 139 17.20 -9.01 -2.39
N VAL A 140 18.39 -8.93 -1.80
CA VAL A 140 18.68 -9.59 -0.52
C VAL A 140 17.77 -9.07 0.58
N SER A 141 17.59 -7.76 0.67
CA SER A 141 16.74 -7.14 1.70
C SER A 141 15.25 -7.36 1.48
N THR A 142 14.83 -7.66 0.27
CA THR A 142 13.41 -7.91 -0.07
C THR A 142 12.81 -9.04 0.77
N SER A 143 13.58 -10.05 1.19
CA SER A 143 13.11 -11.08 2.12
C SER A 143 12.63 -10.48 3.44
N PHE A 144 13.40 -9.56 4.01
CA PHE A 144 13.06 -8.88 5.26
C PHE A 144 11.92 -7.89 5.07
N LEU A 145 11.88 -7.17 3.94
CA LEU A 145 10.76 -6.30 3.57
C LEU A 145 9.45 -7.08 3.47
N MET A 146 9.46 -8.22 2.80
CA MET A 146 8.29 -9.10 2.65
C MET A 146 7.80 -9.61 4.00
N ILE A 147 8.71 -10.07 4.85
CA ILE A 147 8.38 -10.53 6.20
C ILE A 147 7.87 -9.37 7.05
N ALA A 148 8.55 -8.20 7.06
CA ALA A 148 8.13 -7.05 7.83
C ALA A 148 6.74 -6.56 7.43
N THR A 149 6.45 -6.48 6.12
CA THR A 149 5.14 -6.06 5.58
C THR A 149 4.03 -7.01 6.03
N SER A 150 4.23 -8.32 5.90
CA SER A 150 3.26 -9.32 6.33
C SER A 150 3.08 -9.34 7.86
N LEU A 151 4.18 -9.27 8.62
CA LEU A 151 4.13 -9.24 10.09
C LEU A 151 3.49 -7.97 10.63
N ASN A 152 3.62 -6.83 9.95
CA ASN A 152 2.95 -5.59 10.33
C ASN A 152 1.43 -5.79 10.41
N ALA A 153 0.82 -6.46 9.41
CA ALA A 153 -0.60 -6.80 9.43
C ALA A 153 -0.95 -7.78 10.56
N VAL A 154 -0.12 -8.79 10.81
CA VAL A 154 -0.34 -9.79 11.87
C VAL A 154 -0.23 -9.16 13.26
N VAL A 155 0.80 -8.36 13.53
CA VAL A 155 1.02 -7.67 14.81
C VAL A 155 -0.12 -6.70 15.11
N ARG A 156 -0.61 -5.98 14.11
CA ARG A 156 -1.78 -5.11 14.22
C ARG A 156 -3.02 -5.91 14.62
N SER A 157 -3.22 -7.08 14.01
CA SER A 157 -4.33 -7.99 14.32
C SER A 157 -4.19 -8.70 15.67
N ASP A 158 -2.99 -8.74 16.22
CA ASP A 158 -2.73 -9.23 17.58
C ASP A 158 -2.83 -8.14 18.68
N ASN A 159 -3.66 -7.13 18.45
CA ASN A 159 -3.92 -6.01 19.37
C ASN A 159 -2.68 -5.13 19.67
N ALA A 160 -1.72 -5.07 18.76
CA ALA A 160 -0.52 -4.26 18.93
C ALA A 160 -0.29 -3.25 17.78
N PRO A 161 -1.31 -2.43 17.40
CA PRO A 161 -1.19 -1.50 16.27
C PRO A 161 -0.06 -0.48 16.45
N LYS A 162 0.21 -0.03 17.69
CA LYS A 162 1.34 0.86 17.99
C LYS A 162 2.70 0.20 17.73
N ARG A 163 2.85 -1.11 17.99
CA ARG A 163 4.09 -1.83 17.65
C ARG A 163 4.30 -1.92 16.14
N ALA A 164 3.23 -2.19 15.40
CA ALA A 164 3.28 -2.16 13.94
C ALA A 164 3.74 -0.78 13.41
N MET A 165 3.20 0.32 13.97
CA MET A 165 3.62 1.68 13.65
C MET A 165 5.09 1.93 14.01
N HIS A 166 5.52 1.56 15.23
CA HIS A 166 6.91 1.79 15.66
C HIS A 166 7.92 1.07 14.75
N SER A 167 7.60 -0.14 14.27
CA SER A 167 8.45 -0.82 13.27
C SER A 167 8.66 0.02 12.02
N THR A 168 7.58 0.59 11.47
CA THR A 168 7.67 1.45 10.28
C THR A 168 8.44 2.74 10.57
N LEU A 169 8.22 3.35 11.75
CA LEU A 169 8.97 4.55 12.16
C LEU A 169 10.47 4.28 12.34
N ILE A 170 10.84 3.13 12.91
CA ILE A 170 12.24 2.69 13.03
C ILE A 170 12.84 2.49 11.65
N GLY A 171 12.17 1.76 10.76
CA GLY A 171 12.64 1.55 9.38
C GLY A 171 12.82 2.88 8.64
N ALA A 172 11.80 3.75 8.65
CA ALA A 172 11.85 5.04 7.97
C ALA A 172 12.94 5.96 8.54
N GLY A 173 13.05 6.07 9.86
CA GLY A 173 14.06 6.90 10.51
C GLY A 173 15.48 6.41 10.25
N MET A 174 15.71 5.10 10.33
CA MET A 174 17.01 4.51 10.00
C MET A 174 17.36 4.72 8.52
N ASN A 175 16.41 4.55 7.61
CA ASN A 175 16.63 4.73 6.18
C ASN A 175 17.12 6.17 5.89
N ILE A 176 16.40 7.20 6.36
CA ILE A 176 16.77 8.60 6.16
C ILE A 176 18.18 8.91 6.72
N ILE A 177 18.51 8.40 7.91
CA ILE A 177 19.83 8.61 8.52
C ILE A 177 20.92 7.90 7.72
N LEU A 178 20.69 6.64 7.35
CA LEU A 178 21.68 5.83 6.65
C LEU A 178 21.88 6.28 5.20
N ASP A 179 20.82 6.74 4.51
CA ASP A 179 20.94 7.36 3.18
C ASP A 179 21.86 8.56 3.21
N TYR A 180 21.65 9.46 4.18
CA TYR A 180 22.55 10.60 4.33
C TYR A 180 23.99 10.18 4.57
N LEU A 181 24.24 9.22 5.46
CA LEU A 181 25.59 8.74 5.79
C LEU A 181 26.24 8.03 4.61
N PHE A 182 25.55 7.11 3.97
CA PHE A 182 26.13 6.25 2.94
C PHE A 182 26.30 6.98 1.61
N ILE A 183 25.34 7.84 1.23
CA ILE A 183 25.40 8.58 -0.04
C ILE A 183 26.35 9.77 0.07
N PHE A 184 26.24 10.61 1.14
CA PHE A 184 26.97 11.88 1.20
C PHE A 184 28.24 11.86 2.05
N LYS A 185 28.33 11.01 3.09
CA LYS A 185 29.52 10.95 3.95
C LYS A 185 30.50 9.88 3.51
N PHE A 186 29.99 8.69 3.17
CA PHE A 186 30.83 7.58 2.73
C PHE A 186 30.98 7.50 1.21
N ASN A 187 30.24 8.32 0.45
CA ASN A 187 30.30 8.41 -1.02
C ASN A 187 30.08 7.04 -1.72
N LEU A 188 29.20 6.19 -1.16
CA LEU A 188 28.90 4.87 -1.73
C LEU A 188 27.94 4.94 -2.94
N GLY A 189 27.54 6.15 -3.36
CA GLY A 189 26.66 6.34 -4.51
C GLY A 189 25.30 5.62 -4.35
N ILE A 190 24.83 5.03 -5.42
CA ILE A 190 23.52 4.35 -5.46
C ILE A 190 23.48 3.08 -4.60
N GLU A 191 24.59 2.38 -4.47
CA GLU A 191 24.70 1.21 -3.59
C GLU A 191 24.52 1.61 -2.13
N GLY A 192 24.95 2.83 -1.75
CA GLY A 192 24.72 3.39 -0.42
C GLY A 192 23.24 3.48 -0.08
N GLY A 193 22.39 3.98 -0.98
CA GLY A 193 20.94 4.01 -0.83
C GLY A 193 20.33 2.59 -0.72
N ALA A 194 20.84 1.65 -1.53
CA ALA A 194 20.41 0.26 -1.46
C ALA A 194 20.76 -0.41 -0.12
N TYR A 195 21.97 -0.18 0.42
CA TYR A 195 22.37 -0.68 1.74
C TYR A 195 21.59 -0.03 2.88
N ALA A 196 21.33 1.27 2.80
CA ALA A 196 20.49 1.99 3.77
C ALA A 196 19.08 1.40 3.84
N THR A 197 18.46 1.17 2.68
CA THR A 197 17.17 0.50 2.58
C THR A 197 17.25 -0.92 3.17
N ALA A 198 18.26 -1.71 2.83
CA ALA A 198 18.42 -3.07 3.32
C ALA A 198 18.51 -3.14 4.85
N ILE A 199 19.38 -2.36 5.45
CA ILE A 199 19.59 -2.34 6.91
C ILE A 199 18.31 -1.89 7.63
N SER A 200 17.63 -0.90 7.09
CA SER A 200 16.38 -0.36 7.65
C SER A 200 15.25 -1.40 7.65
N GLN A 201 15.12 -2.17 6.58
CA GLN A 201 14.11 -3.24 6.48
C GLN A 201 14.44 -4.41 7.42
N ILE A 202 15.72 -4.76 7.57
CA ILE A 202 16.17 -5.77 8.54
C ILE A 202 15.82 -5.32 9.96
N ALA A 203 16.11 -4.08 10.33
CA ALA A 203 15.79 -3.55 11.66
C ALA A 203 14.29 -3.56 11.94
N ALA A 204 13.46 -3.14 10.98
CA ALA A 204 12.02 -3.19 11.07
C ALA A 204 11.49 -4.63 11.26
N ALA A 205 12.02 -5.59 10.49
CA ALA A 205 11.65 -7.00 10.60
C ALA A 205 12.03 -7.58 11.97
N ILE A 206 13.25 -7.34 12.46
CA ILE A 206 13.72 -7.79 13.78
C ILE A 206 12.83 -7.22 14.89
N TYR A 207 12.49 -5.93 14.81
CA TYR A 207 11.60 -5.31 15.79
C TYR A 207 10.22 -5.98 15.85
N LEU A 208 9.65 -6.33 14.70
CA LEU A 208 8.37 -7.07 14.62
C LEU A 208 8.51 -8.51 15.12
N CYS A 209 9.59 -9.19 14.79
CA CYS A 209 9.84 -10.56 15.26
C CYS A 209 9.92 -10.64 16.80
N ARG A 210 10.49 -9.63 17.45
CA ARG A 210 10.51 -9.53 18.93
C ARG A 210 9.11 -9.48 19.56
N HIS A 211 8.07 -9.08 18.82
CA HIS A 211 6.69 -9.15 19.30
C HIS A 211 6.28 -10.59 19.63
N PHE A 212 6.73 -11.54 18.82
CA PHE A 212 6.33 -12.94 18.94
C PHE A 212 7.09 -13.69 20.03
N ALA A 213 8.26 -13.22 20.46
CA ALA A 213 9.01 -13.78 21.60
C ALA A 213 8.26 -13.63 22.93
N GLY A 214 7.39 -12.60 23.07
CA GLY A 214 6.59 -12.33 24.26
C GLY A 214 5.08 -12.46 24.07
N SER A 215 4.61 -12.93 22.91
CA SER A 215 3.19 -13.07 22.60
C SER A 215 2.65 -14.46 22.90
N THR A 216 1.31 -14.60 22.89
CA THR A 216 0.62 -15.89 22.95
C THR A 216 0.86 -16.74 21.70
N PHE A 217 1.36 -16.14 20.62
CA PHE A 217 1.83 -16.86 19.44
C PHE A 217 3.21 -17.45 19.70
N LYS A 218 3.35 -18.73 19.57
CA LYS A 218 4.64 -19.37 19.35
C LYS A 218 4.84 -19.56 17.84
N LEU A 219 6.00 -19.20 17.34
CA LEU A 219 6.45 -19.54 16.00
C LEU A 219 6.57 -21.06 15.92
N ASP A 220 5.47 -21.73 15.71
CA ASP A 220 5.47 -23.16 15.37
C ASP A 220 5.51 -23.27 13.85
N LEU A 221 6.71 -23.15 13.30
CA LEU A 221 7.00 -23.38 11.88
C LEU A 221 6.94 -24.87 11.55
N SER A 222 5.87 -25.54 11.94
CA SER A 222 5.69 -26.95 11.60
C SER A 222 5.37 -27.10 10.10
N TRP A 223 6.40 -27.10 9.30
CA TRP A 223 6.37 -27.31 7.84
C TRP A 223 5.59 -28.58 7.45
N LYS A 224 5.60 -29.60 8.33
CA LYS A 224 4.85 -30.85 8.15
C LYS A 224 3.33 -30.70 8.09
N ARG A 225 2.77 -29.51 8.40
CA ARG A 225 1.32 -29.25 8.44
C ARG A 225 0.86 -28.26 7.40
N LEU A 226 1.65 -28.02 6.35
CA LEU A 226 1.25 -27.14 5.26
C LEU A 226 0.03 -27.70 4.52
N SER A 227 -0.89 -26.82 4.15
CA SER A 227 -2.13 -27.16 3.49
C SER A 227 -2.41 -26.19 2.35
N PHE A 228 -2.47 -26.70 1.14
CA PHE A 228 -2.82 -25.93 -0.04
C PHE A 228 -4.18 -25.22 0.10
N LYS A 229 -5.14 -25.84 0.79
CA LYS A 229 -6.46 -25.24 1.07
C LYS A 229 -6.34 -23.96 1.91
N ILE A 230 -5.42 -23.94 2.88
CA ILE A 230 -5.17 -22.74 3.71
C ILE A 230 -4.47 -21.67 2.88
N MET A 231 -3.46 -22.02 2.09
CA MET A 231 -2.75 -21.09 1.22
C MET A 231 -3.72 -20.41 0.24
N LYS A 232 -4.55 -21.20 -0.45
CA LYS A 232 -5.58 -20.70 -1.36
C LYS A 232 -6.54 -19.75 -0.66
N ARG A 233 -6.90 -20.01 0.60
CA ARG A 233 -7.78 -19.14 1.37
C ARG A 233 -7.10 -17.83 1.77
N ILE A 234 -5.83 -17.86 2.22
CA ILE A 234 -5.03 -16.66 2.51
C ILE A 234 -4.95 -15.80 1.25
N ILE A 235 -4.57 -16.38 0.12
CA ILE A 235 -4.47 -15.68 -1.16
C ILE A 235 -5.82 -15.09 -1.55
N SER A 236 -6.91 -15.86 -1.49
CA SER A 236 -8.24 -15.39 -1.88
C SER A 236 -8.71 -14.17 -1.07
N ILE A 237 -8.50 -14.18 0.25
CA ILE A 237 -8.87 -13.07 1.14
C ILE A 237 -7.95 -11.86 0.92
N GLY A 238 -6.66 -12.09 0.72
CA GLY A 238 -5.67 -11.03 0.56
C GLY A 238 -5.57 -10.45 -0.86
N PHE A 239 -6.10 -11.12 -1.87
CA PHE A 239 -5.96 -10.74 -3.27
C PHE A 239 -6.42 -9.31 -3.60
N PRO A 240 -7.49 -8.75 -3.01
CA PRO A 240 -7.82 -7.33 -3.22
C PRO A 240 -6.69 -6.40 -2.76
N SER A 241 -5.97 -6.74 -1.71
CA SER A 241 -4.87 -5.91 -1.23
C SER A 241 -3.68 -5.93 -2.19
N PHE A 242 -3.40 -7.08 -2.82
CA PHE A 242 -2.45 -7.18 -3.92
C PHE A 242 -2.87 -6.28 -5.09
N ILE A 243 -4.13 -6.38 -5.53
CA ILE A 243 -4.64 -5.59 -6.65
C ILE A 243 -4.58 -4.10 -6.35
N LEU A 244 -5.00 -3.65 -5.16
CA LEU A 244 -4.97 -2.23 -4.78
C LEU A 244 -3.56 -1.64 -4.83
N GLU A 245 -2.54 -2.41 -4.48
CA GLU A 245 -1.16 -1.97 -4.52
C GLU A 245 -0.56 -2.05 -5.92
N PHE A 246 -0.72 -3.19 -6.59
CA PHE A 246 -0.17 -3.42 -7.92
C PHE A 246 -0.82 -2.55 -9.00
N ALA A 247 -2.12 -2.30 -8.89
CA ALA A 247 -2.85 -1.47 -9.85
C ALA A 247 -2.38 -0.02 -9.89
N VAL A 248 -1.74 0.49 -8.83
CA VAL A 248 -1.20 1.87 -8.84
C VAL A 248 -0.20 2.04 -9.96
N ALA A 249 0.74 1.11 -10.11
CA ALA A 249 1.72 1.15 -11.19
C ALA A 249 1.07 1.11 -12.58
N ILE A 250 0.09 0.21 -12.76
CA ILE A 250 -0.62 0.06 -14.05
C ILE A 250 -1.42 1.33 -14.36
N ILE A 251 -2.18 1.86 -13.40
CA ILE A 251 -2.96 3.08 -13.59
C ILE A 251 -2.05 4.26 -13.92
N THR A 252 -0.91 4.38 -13.24
CA THR A 252 0.07 5.43 -13.53
C THR A 252 0.58 5.35 -14.96
N VAL A 253 0.93 4.16 -15.44
CA VAL A 253 1.37 3.96 -16.83
C VAL A 253 0.26 4.32 -17.81
N LEU A 254 -0.96 3.84 -17.60
CA LEU A 254 -2.10 4.11 -18.49
C LEU A 254 -2.42 5.61 -18.58
N LEU A 255 -2.43 6.31 -17.44
CA LEU A 255 -2.66 7.75 -17.40
C LEU A 255 -1.52 8.53 -18.04
N ASN A 256 -0.25 8.16 -17.78
CA ASN A 256 0.90 8.78 -18.45
C ASN A 256 0.81 8.65 -19.99
N ILE A 257 0.48 7.47 -20.50
CA ILE A 257 0.30 7.25 -21.95
C ILE A 257 -0.84 8.12 -22.46
N ALA A 258 -1.96 8.21 -21.74
CA ALA A 258 -3.10 9.02 -22.16
C ALA A 258 -2.76 10.52 -22.18
N PHE A 259 -2.11 11.05 -21.14
CA PHE A 259 -1.67 12.44 -21.08
C PHE A 259 -0.62 12.76 -22.16
N MET A 260 0.36 11.86 -22.35
CA MET A 260 1.40 12.00 -23.38
C MET A 260 0.81 12.10 -24.78
N LYS A 261 -0.21 11.25 -25.08
CA LYS A 261 -0.90 11.22 -26.38
C LYS A 261 -1.74 12.48 -26.60
N GLU A 262 -2.40 13.00 -25.59
CA GLU A 262 -3.35 14.12 -25.70
C GLU A 262 -2.66 15.48 -25.74
N ALA A 263 -1.64 15.72 -24.92
CA ALA A 263 -1.00 17.03 -24.76
C ALA A 263 0.52 16.96 -24.47
N GLY A 264 1.16 15.85 -24.79
CA GLY A 264 2.61 15.70 -24.75
C GLY A 264 3.23 15.68 -23.34
N ILE A 265 4.53 15.94 -23.29
CA ILE A 265 5.36 15.86 -22.08
C ILE A 265 4.86 16.79 -20.97
N PHE A 266 4.37 17.97 -21.33
CA PHE A 266 3.87 18.95 -20.37
C PHE A 266 2.71 18.40 -19.53
N ALA A 267 1.72 17.76 -20.16
CA ALA A 267 0.58 17.16 -19.48
C ALA A 267 0.98 15.93 -18.63
N ALA A 268 1.90 15.10 -19.14
CA ALA A 268 2.44 13.98 -18.37
C ALA A 268 3.22 14.44 -17.13
N SER A 269 3.96 15.55 -17.24
CA SER A 269 4.66 16.16 -16.10
C SER A 269 3.66 16.71 -15.06
N ALA A 270 2.59 17.39 -15.50
CA ALA A 270 1.53 17.86 -14.63
C ALA A 270 0.85 16.70 -13.88
N TYR A 271 0.62 15.56 -14.56
CA TYR A 271 0.09 14.36 -13.93
C TYR A 271 1.06 13.78 -12.91
N GLY A 272 2.35 13.72 -13.19
CA GLY A 272 3.36 13.25 -12.23
C GLY A 272 3.31 14.02 -10.90
N ILE A 273 3.33 15.36 -10.97
CA ILE A 273 3.24 16.24 -9.81
C ILE A 273 1.91 16.02 -9.04
N THR A 274 0.80 15.97 -9.77
CA THR A 274 -0.53 15.70 -9.21
C THR A 274 -0.57 14.34 -8.52
N GLY A 275 0.00 13.31 -9.13
CA GLY A 275 0.05 11.94 -8.59
C GLY A 275 0.76 11.86 -7.24
N TYR A 276 1.92 12.51 -7.10
CA TYR A 276 2.63 12.59 -5.83
C TYR A 276 1.81 13.32 -4.76
N SER A 277 1.20 14.45 -5.11
CA SER A 277 0.34 15.21 -4.18
C SER A 277 -0.89 14.41 -3.73
N PHE A 278 -1.52 13.70 -4.66
CA PHE A 278 -2.69 12.84 -4.39
C PHE A 278 -2.36 11.64 -3.51
N MET A 279 -1.15 11.09 -3.63
CA MET A 279 -0.72 9.88 -2.90
C MET A 279 -0.81 10.06 -1.38
N LEU A 280 -0.52 11.28 -0.86
CA LEU A 280 -0.64 11.60 0.55
C LEU A 280 -2.07 11.35 1.06
N PHE A 281 -3.08 11.85 0.32
CA PHE A 281 -4.49 11.68 0.67
C PHE A 281 -4.93 10.20 0.52
N ARG A 282 -4.47 9.52 -0.52
CA ARG A 282 -4.70 8.08 -0.69
C ARG A 282 -4.21 7.28 0.54
N MET A 283 -3.05 7.63 1.11
CA MET A 283 -2.50 6.97 2.29
C MET A 283 -3.39 7.11 3.53
N LEU A 284 -4.09 8.23 3.70
CA LEU A 284 -5.07 8.43 4.78
C LEU A 284 -6.16 7.35 4.72
N PHE A 285 -6.79 7.18 3.56
CA PHE A 285 -7.89 6.22 3.39
C PHE A 285 -7.41 4.76 3.43
N THR A 286 -6.21 4.49 2.91
CA THR A 286 -5.59 3.16 3.00
C THR A 286 -5.32 2.81 4.46
N GLY A 287 -4.75 3.72 5.25
CA GLY A 287 -4.48 3.52 6.67
C GLY A 287 -5.75 3.31 7.48
N LEU A 288 -6.79 4.08 7.19
CA LEU A 288 -8.11 3.94 7.81
C LEU A 288 -8.71 2.55 7.53
N SER A 289 -8.72 2.11 6.27
CA SER A 289 -9.28 0.82 5.88
C SER A 289 -8.50 -0.36 6.49
N GLN A 290 -7.17 -0.31 6.47
CA GLN A 290 -6.32 -1.32 7.09
C GLN A 290 -6.41 -1.35 8.62
N GLY A 291 -6.61 -0.18 9.25
CA GLY A 291 -6.78 -0.07 10.71
C GLY A 291 -8.09 -0.66 11.20
N VAL A 292 -9.18 -0.49 10.47
CA VAL A 292 -10.51 -1.00 10.84
C VAL A 292 -10.61 -2.52 10.66
N GLN A 293 -9.88 -3.09 9.71
CA GLN A 293 -9.99 -4.49 9.33
C GLN A 293 -9.84 -5.49 10.50
N PRO A 294 -8.87 -5.36 11.43
CA PRO A 294 -8.78 -6.24 12.60
C PRO A 294 -9.98 -6.15 13.55
N ILE A 295 -10.58 -4.96 13.70
CA ILE A 295 -11.74 -4.77 14.57
C ILE A 295 -12.97 -5.47 13.98
N VAL A 296 -13.17 -5.33 12.67
CA VAL A 296 -14.27 -5.98 11.94
C VAL A 296 -14.10 -7.50 11.96
N SER A 297 -12.92 -8.02 11.58
CA SER A 297 -12.68 -9.46 11.49
C SER A 297 -12.77 -10.17 12.84
N TYR A 298 -12.34 -9.52 13.94
CA TYR A 298 -12.51 -10.06 15.29
C TYR A 298 -13.98 -10.23 15.65
N ASN A 299 -14.77 -9.16 15.51
CA ASN A 299 -16.18 -9.18 15.85
C ASN A 299 -17.00 -10.12 14.94
N TYR A 300 -16.62 -10.20 13.66
CA TYR A 300 -17.22 -11.17 12.74
C TYR A 300 -16.91 -12.62 13.15
N GLY A 301 -15.67 -12.91 13.53
CA GLY A 301 -15.27 -14.23 14.05
C GLY A 301 -16.00 -14.64 15.31
N ARG A 302 -16.41 -13.66 16.14
CA ARG A 302 -17.24 -13.83 17.35
C ARG A 302 -18.75 -13.83 17.07
N LYS A 303 -19.17 -13.70 15.80
CA LYS A 303 -20.58 -13.59 15.37
C LYS A 303 -21.31 -12.37 15.94
N ASN A 304 -20.59 -11.33 16.36
CA ASN A 304 -21.17 -10.07 16.84
C ASN A 304 -21.49 -9.15 15.64
N PHE A 305 -22.48 -9.54 14.85
CA PHE A 305 -22.85 -8.85 13.61
C PHE A 305 -23.38 -7.43 13.84
N ALA A 306 -24.09 -7.22 14.97
CA ALA A 306 -24.57 -5.90 15.34
C ALA A 306 -23.41 -4.91 15.51
N ARG A 307 -22.32 -5.34 16.16
CA ARG A 307 -21.12 -4.52 16.32
C ARG A 307 -20.36 -4.32 15.00
N VAL A 308 -20.27 -5.35 14.18
CA VAL A 308 -19.71 -5.25 12.82
C VAL A 308 -20.42 -4.18 12.00
N LYS A 309 -21.76 -4.16 12.03
CA LYS A 309 -22.58 -3.13 11.35
C LYS A 309 -22.31 -1.72 11.91
N LYS A 310 -22.25 -1.58 13.24
CA LYS A 310 -21.94 -0.29 13.88
C LYS A 310 -20.56 0.23 13.49
N ILE A 311 -19.53 -0.64 13.44
CA ILE A 311 -18.17 -0.30 13.02
C ILE A 311 -18.18 0.21 11.58
N LEU A 312 -18.85 -0.47 10.66
CA LEU A 312 -18.92 -0.08 9.26
C LEU A 312 -19.57 1.31 9.09
N ILE A 313 -20.72 1.53 9.72
CA ILE A 313 -21.42 2.82 9.66
C ILE A 313 -20.57 3.93 10.24
N TYR A 314 -19.92 3.70 11.38
CA TYR A 314 -19.03 4.67 12.00
C TYR A 314 -17.84 5.00 11.09
N THR A 315 -17.23 3.96 10.48
CA THR A 315 -16.13 4.14 9.55
C THR A 315 -16.54 4.96 8.32
N HIS A 316 -17.72 4.72 7.75
CA HIS A 316 -18.23 5.52 6.64
C HIS A 316 -18.46 6.98 7.00
N LYS A 317 -18.99 7.27 8.21
CA LYS A 317 -19.13 8.66 8.68
C LYS A 317 -17.78 9.37 8.76
N VAL A 318 -16.78 8.71 9.38
CA VAL A 318 -15.42 9.29 9.47
C VAL A 318 -14.80 9.46 8.08
N THR A 319 -14.94 8.47 7.21
CA THR A 319 -14.44 8.52 5.84
C THR A 319 -15.05 9.68 5.05
N PHE A 320 -16.36 9.90 5.17
CA PHE A 320 -17.06 11.01 4.53
C PHE A 320 -16.51 12.37 5.01
N VAL A 321 -16.38 12.54 6.33
CA VAL A 321 -15.81 13.78 6.90
C VAL A 321 -14.39 14.01 6.41
N LEU A 322 -13.54 12.96 6.42
CA LEU A 322 -12.17 13.06 5.91
C LEU A 322 -12.13 13.37 4.40
N SER A 323 -13.05 12.82 3.59
CA SER A 323 -13.14 13.14 2.17
C SER A 323 -13.46 14.62 1.95
N VAL A 324 -14.44 15.15 2.69
CA VAL A 324 -14.82 16.56 2.60
C VAL A 324 -13.65 17.46 3.03
N ILE A 325 -13.01 17.17 4.16
CA ILE A 325 -11.84 17.93 4.65
C ILE A 325 -10.71 17.89 3.61
N SER A 326 -10.42 16.71 3.05
CA SER A 326 -9.36 16.55 2.06
C SER A 326 -9.63 17.37 0.80
N LEU A 327 -10.88 17.38 0.30
CA LEU A 327 -11.26 18.19 -0.86
C LEU A 327 -11.16 19.68 -0.57
N ILE A 328 -11.62 20.13 0.59
CA ILE A 328 -11.49 21.53 1.02
C ILE A 328 -10.01 21.95 1.05
N LEU A 329 -9.16 21.11 1.67
CA LEU A 329 -7.71 21.38 1.73
C LEU A 329 -7.10 21.47 0.32
N ILE A 330 -7.49 20.59 -0.60
CA ILE A 330 -6.97 20.60 -1.97
C ILE A 330 -7.46 21.82 -2.76
N ILE A 331 -8.71 22.21 -2.60
CA ILE A 331 -9.26 23.41 -3.28
C ILE A 331 -8.52 24.66 -2.83
N PHE A 332 -8.29 24.83 -1.53
CA PHE A 332 -7.65 26.04 -1.00
C PHE A 332 -6.12 26.00 -1.04
N PHE A 333 -5.52 24.86 -0.82
CA PHE A 333 -4.07 24.72 -0.67
C PHE A 333 -3.40 23.89 -1.78
N GLY A 334 -4.14 23.31 -2.72
CA GLY A 334 -3.61 22.44 -3.77
C GLY A 334 -2.53 23.11 -4.62
N LYS A 335 -2.70 24.39 -4.95
CA LYS A 335 -1.69 25.17 -5.67
C LYS A 335 -0.36 25.25 -4.90
N TYR A 336 -0.39 25.46 -3.59
CA TYR A 336 0.81 25.50 -2.76
C TYR A 336 1.47 24.13 -2.67
N MET A 337 0.68 23.05 -2.59
CA MET A 337 1.21 21.67 -2.57
C MET A 337 1.91 21.32 -3.87
N VAL A 338 1.36 21.72 -5.01
CA VAL A 338 1.96 21.52 -6.34
C VAL A 338 3.24 22.37 -6.48
N ASN A 339 3.25 23.58 -5.96
CA ASN A 339 4.38 24.51 -6.04
C ASN A 339 5.63 24.03 -5.28
N ILE A 340 5.49 23.02 -4.39
CA ILE A 340 6.64 22.35 -3.75
C ILE A 340 7.49 21.59 -4.78
N PHE A 341 6.87 21.09 -5.85
CA PHE A 341 7.51 20.24 -6.86
C PHE A 341 8.07 21.00 -8.07
N THR A 342 7.55 22.17 -8.37
CA THR A 342 7.99 22.97 -9.53
C THR A 342 7.75 24.44 -9.33
N SER A 343 8.64 25.28 -9.88
CA SER A 343 8.51 26.74 -9.90
C SER A 343 7.98 27.27 -11.25
N ASP A 344 7.76 26.40 -12.23
CA ASP A 344 7.20 26.78 -13.53
C ASP A 344 5.72 27.15 -13.37
N PHE A 345 5.39 28.40 -13.67
CA PHE A 345 4.06 28.97 -13.43
C PHE A 345 2.95 28.26 -14.21
N GLU A 346 3.18 27.93 -15.49
CA GLU A 346 2.19 27.26 -16.34
C GLU A 346 2.00 25.80 -15.88
N LEU A 347 3.09 25.13 -15.51
CA LEU A 347 3.03 23.77 -14.98
C LEU A 347 2.32 23.71 -13.62
N VAL A 348 2.57 24.67 -12.73
CA VAL A 348 1.85 24.81 -11.45
C VAL A 348 0.34 25.02 -11.70
N LYS A 349 -0.03 25.88 -12.65
CA LYS A 349 -1.42 26.18 -12.97
C LYS A 349 -2.17 24.95 -13.50
N GLU A 350 -1.59 24.24 -14.45
CA GLU A 350 -2.19 23.02 -15.02
C GLU A 350 -2.25 21.88 -13.99
N SER A 351 -1.15 21.67 -13.25
CA SER A 351 -1.11 20.65 -12.19
C SER A 351 -2.13 20.91 -11.09
N ALA A 352 -2.30 22.18 -10.66
CA ALA A 352 -3.28 22.56 -9.63
C ALA A 352 -4.72 22.32 -10.11
N LYS A 353 -5.04 22.68 -11.36
CA LYS A 353 -6.33 22.39 -11.99
C LYS A 353 -6.58 20.87 -12.06
N GLY A 354 -5.59 20.13 -12.58
CA GLY A 354 -5.64 18.68 -12.66
C GLY A 354 -5.79 18.04 -11.28
N PHE A 355 -5.11 18.56 -10.25
CA PHE A 355 -5.19 18.08 -8.88
C PHE A 355 -6.61 18.20 -8.30
N ILE A 356 -7.29 19.32 -8.53
CA ILE A 356 -8.69 19.49 -8.11
C ILE A 356 -9.59 18.47 -8.81
N LEU A 357 -9.51 18.35 -10.14
CA LEU A 357 -10.33 17.41 -10.91
C LEU A 357 -10.08 15.95 -10.48
N TYR A 358 -8.81 15.55 -10.40
CA TYR A 358 -8.41 14.20 -10.03
C TYR A 358 -8.81 13.85 -8.60
N SER A 359 -8.75 14.84 -7.69
CA SER A 359 -9.07 14.66 -6.27
C SER A 359 -10.56 14.49 -5.99
N THR A 360 -11.45 14.76 -6.94
CA THR A 360 -12.87 14.42 -6.81
C THR A 360 -13.08 12.92 -6.59
N ALA A 361 -12.11 12.08 -6.99
CA ALA A 361 -12.06 10.66 -6.64
C ALA A 361 -12.15 10.41 -5.13
N LEU A 362 -11.61 11.30 -4.28
CA LEU A 362 -11.59 11.15 -2.82
C LEU A 362 -13.01 11.05 -2.24
N SER A 363 -14.03 11.61 -2.90
CA SER A 363 -15.43 11.48 -2.51
C SER A 363 -15.89 10.02 -2.42
N PHE A 364 -15.33 9.15 -3.23
CA PHE A 364 -15.72 7.74 -3.36
C PHE A 364 -14.60 6.76 -2.97
N LEU A 365 -13.35 7.17 -3.13
CA LEU A 365 -12.16 6.33 -2.88
C LEU A 365 -12.17 5.75 -1.46
N GLY A 366 -12.39 6.61 -0.46
CA GLY A 366 -12.44 6.17 0.94
C GLY A 366 -13.55 5.16 1.19
N PHE A 367 -14.75 5.39 0.64
CA PHE A 367 -15.87 4.47 0.69
C PHE A 367 -15.50 3.11 0.08
N ASN A 368 -14.90 3.11 -1.11
CA ASN A 368 -14.49 1.89 -1.81
C ASN A 368 -13.43 1.10 -1.02
N PHE A 369 -12.39 1.78 -0.50
CA PHE A 369 -11.32 1.13 0.27
C PHE A 369 -11.85 0.49 1.56
N VAL A 370 -12.71 1.21 2.28
CA VAL A 370 -13.35 0.68 3.48
C VAL A 370 -14.22 -0.55 3.15
N ASN A 371 -14.99 -0.53 2.07
CA ASN A 371 -15.84 -1.66 1.69
C ASN A 371 -15.03 -2.87 1.23
N ILE A 372 -13.96 -2.67 0.46
CA ILE A 372 -13.05 -3.74 0.06
C ILE A 372 -12.46 -4.41 1.31
N ALA A 373 -11.92 -3.62 2.26
CA ALA A 373 -11.36 -4.13 3.50
C ALA A 373 -12.41 -4.80 4.41
N TYR A 374 -13.62 -4.22 4.47
CA TYR A 374 -14.74 -4.80 5.19
C TYR A 374 -15.13 -6.18 4.64
N LEU A 375 -15.28 -6.30 3.32
CA LEU A 375 -15.63 -7.55 2.66
C LEU A 375 -14.57 -8.65 2.86
N GLN A 376 -13.28 -8.26 2.87
CA GLN A 376 -12.19 -9.15 3.28
C GLN A 376 -12.37 -9.61 4.74
N ALA A 377 -12.68 -8.67 5.63
CA ALA A 377 -12.82 -8.90 7.06
C ALA A 377 -14.07 -9.70 7.46
N VAL A 378 -15.08 -9.77 6.62
CA VAL A 378 -16.30 -10.59 6.83
C VAL A 378 -16.35 -11.85 5.95
N ASP A 379 -15.19 -12.34 5.52
CA ASP A 379 -15.05 -13.59 4.74
C ASP A 379 -15.86 -13.60 3.43
N ARG A 380 -15.90 -12.47 2.72
CA ARG A 380 -16.55 -12.34 1.40
C ARG A 380 -15.55 -11.98 0.30
N PRO A 381 -14.45 -12.76 0.14
CA PRO A 381 -13.36 -12.41 -0.76
C PRO A 381 -13.79 -12.33 -2.23
N LYS A 382 -14.72 -13.16 -2.69
CA LYS A 382 -15.19 -13.13 -4.08
C LYS A 382 -15.78 -11.76 -4.44
N ILE A 383 -16.63 -11.21 -3.58
CA ILE A 383 -17.26 -9.89 -3.81
C ILE A 383 -16.20 -8.79 -3.72
N SER A 384 -15.31 -8.86 -2.71
CA SER A 384 -14.19 -7.92 -2.56
C SER A 384 -13.30 -7.90 -3.81
N ASN A 385 -12.97 -9.08 -4.37
CA ASN A 385 -12.18 -9.21 -5.59
C ASN A 385 -12.87 -8.57 -6.80
N ILE A 386 -14.16 -8.83 -7.00
CA ILE A 386 -14.93 -8.25 -8.10
C ILE A 386 -14.91 -6.72 -8.00
N ILE A 387 -15.23 -6.16 -6.83
CA ILE A 387 -15.26 -4.71 -6.61
C ILE A 387 -13.87 -4.11 -6.85
N CYS A 388 -12.82 -4.74 -6.33
CA CYS A 388 -11.46 -4.27 -6.46
C CYS A 388 -10.97 -4.30 -7.92
N MET A 389 -11.23 -5.40 -8.64
CA MET A 389 -10.88 -5.53 -10.06
C MET A 389 -11.66 -4.54 -10.94
N SER A 390 -12.96 -4.37 -10.68
CA SER A 390 -13.78 -3.41 -11.40
C SER A 390 -13.27 -1.99 -11.22
N ARG A 391 -12.92 -1.60 -9.99
CA ARG A 391 -12.34 -0.30 -9.67
C ARG A 391 -11.01 -0.07 -10.37
N SER A 392 -10.11 -1.03 -10.22
CA SER A 392 -8.70 -0.82 -10.55
C SER A 392 -8.40 -0.96 -12.05
N PHE A 393 -9.23 -1.71 -12.78
CA PHE A 393 -8.99 -1.99 -14.19
C PHE A 393 -10.20 -1.64 -15.06
N VAL A 394 -11.38 -2.24 -14.80
CA VAL A 394 -12.51 -2.13 -15.72
C VAL A 394 -12.98 -0.69 -15.86
N PHE A 395 -13.29 -0.03 -14.75
CA PHE A 395 -13.84 1.33 -14.80
C PHE A 395 -12.80 2.40 -15.11
N VAL A 396 -11.53 2.19 -14.75
CA VAL A 396 -10.45 3.09 -15.19
C VAL A 396 -10.28 3.01 -16.72
N PHE A 397 -10.27 1.79 -17.27
CA PHE A 397 -10.15 1.59 -18.70
C PHE A 397 -11.34 2.18 -19.47
N ILE A 398 -12.57 1.94 -19.00
CA ILE A 398 -13.78 2.54 -19.58
C ILE A 398 -13.71 4.07 -19.51
N GLY A 399 -13.31 4.64 -18.37
CA GLY A 399 -13.15 6.08 -18.19
C GLY A 399 -12.16 6.68 -19.21
N LEU A 400 -10.99 6.05 -19.37
CA LEU A 400 -9.97 6.49 -20.31
C LEU A 400 -10.37 6.33 -21.78
N LEU A 401 -11.26 5.38 -22.11
CA LEU A 401 -11.76 5.22 -23.48
C LEU A 401 -12.86 6.23 -23.83
N ILE A 402 -13.67 6.62 -22.88
CA ILE A 402 -14.88 7.40 -23.14
C ILE A 402 -14.68 8.89 -22.83
N LEU A 403 -14.19 9.22 -21.61
CA LEU A 403 -14.20 10.60 -21.14
C LEU A 403 -13.30 11.56 -21.96
N PRO A 404 -12.09 11.15 -22.42
CA PRO A 404 -11.26 12.03 -23.24
C PRO A 404 -11.91 12.42 -24.56
N LYS A 405 -12.77 11.58 -25.12
CA LYS A 405 -13.48 11.87 -26.38
C LYS A 405 -14.43 13.09 -26.28
N TYR A 406 -14.99 13.32 -25.06
CA TYR A 406 -15.94 14.41 -24.82
C TYR A 406 -15.31 15.62 -24.15
N TRP A 407 -14.29 15.40 -23.31
CA TRP A 407 -13.70 16.43 -22.45
C TRP A 407 -12.19 16.60 -22.62
N GLY A 408 -11.56 15.97 -23.64
CA GLY A 408 -10.13 16.06 -23.87
C GLY A 408 -9.31 15.72 -22.62
N ILE A 409 -8.32 16.55 -22.32
CA ILE A 409 -7.44 16.37 -21.16
C ILE A 409 -8.20 16.33 -19.82
N ASN A 410 -9.30 17.10 -19.68
CA ASN A 410 -10.12 17.05 -18.45
C ASN A 410 -10.78 15.68 -18.28
N GLY A 411 -11.11 14.99 -19.37
CA GLY A 411 -11.64 13.63 -19.36
C GLY A 411 -10.61 12.62 -18.82
N ILE A 412 -9.32 12.82 -19.10
CA ILE A 412 -8.25 11.98 -18.55
C ILE A 412 -8.17 12.19 -17.03
N TRP A 413 -8.17 13.46 -16.56
CA TRP A 413 -8.21 13.77 -15.12
C TRP A 413 -9.40 13.16 -14.39
N LEU A 414 -10.55 13.10 -15.02
CA LEU A 414 -11.80 12.56 -14.45
C LEU A 414 -11.92 11.04 -14.55
N SER A 415 -10.99 10.34 -15.22
CA SER A 415 -11.09 8.88 -15.40
C SER A 415 -11.00 8.09 -14.09
N LEU A 416 -10.14 8.51 -13.14
CA LEU A 416 -10.09 7.88 -11.81
C LEU A 416 -11.32 8.22 -10.94
N PRO A 417 -11.77 9.49 -10.84
CA PRO A 417 -13.04 9.83 -10.21
C PRO A 417 -14.23 9.03 -10.73
N PHE A 418 -14.34 8.89 -12.05
CA PHE A 418 -15.37 8.06 -12.68
C PHE A 418 -15.29 6.60 -12.23
N ALA A 419 -14.09 6.02 -12.23
CA ALA A 419 -13.89 4.64 -11.78
C ALA A 419 -14.29 4.45 -10.31
N ASP A 420 -13.94 5.38 -9.44
CA ASP A 420 -14.32 5.33 -8.03
C ASP A 420 -15.83 5.52 -7.82
N PHE A 421 -16.47 6.41 -8.57
CA PHE A 421 -17.92 6.58 -8.55
C PHE A 421 -18.66 5.32 -9.01
N MET A 422 -18.31 4.78 -10.17
CA MET A 422 -18.94 3.56 -10.69
C MET A 422 -18.75 2.36 -9.77
N THR A 423 -17.61 2.28 -9.12
CA THR A 423 -17.34 1.26 -8.10
C THR A 423 -18.22 1.43 -6.87
N ALA A 424 -18.42 2.65 -6.40
CA ALA A 424 -19.32 2.92 -5.28
C ALA A 424 -20.75 2.50 -5.61
N VAL A 425 -21.24 2.83 -6.81
CA VAL A 425 -22.56 2.39 -7.31
C VAL A 425 -22.66 0.86 -7.35
N LEU A 426 -21.63 0.18 -7.92
CA LEU A 426 -21.58 -1.29 -7.97
C LEU A 426 -21.60 -1.92 -6.57
N THR A 427 -21.00 -1.28 -5.58
CA THR A 427 -20.83 -1.83 -4.22
C THR A 427 -22.14 -1.81 -3.41
N ILE A 428 -23.00 -0.81 -3.61
CA ILE A 428 -24.24 -0.61 -2.83
C ILE A 428 -25.15 -1.85 -2.77
N PRO A 429 -25.49 -2.52 -3.88
CA PRO A 429 -26.36 -3.71 -3.85
C PRO A 429 -25.77 -4.86 -3.02
N PHE A 430 -24.44 -5.06 -3.11
CA PHE A 430 -23.77 -6.11 -2.33
C PHE A 430 -23.79 -5.82 -0.84
N LEU A 431 -23.58 -4.56 -0.45
CA LEU A 431 -23.64 -4.16 0.96
C LEU A 431 -25.06 -4.31 1.53
N LYS A 432 -26.09 -3.87 0.82
CA LYS A 432 -27.48 -4.03 1.26
C LYS A 432 -27.83 -5.49 1.56
N LYS A 433 -27.29 -6.45 0.77
CA LYS A 433 -27.51 -7.89 0.96
C LYS A 433 -26.76 -8.47 2.17
N ILE A 434 -25.62 -7.88 2.55
CA ILE A 434 -24.75 -8.40 3.62
C ILE A 434 -25.09 -7.78 4.98
N ILE A 435 -25.60 -6.54 4.99
CA ILE A 435 -25.91 -5.79 6.21
C ILE A 435 -27.33 -6.12 6.74
N LYS A 436 -28.22 -6.67 5.89
CA LYS A 436 -29.48 -7.25 6.33
C LYS A 436 -29.23 -8.53 7.12
#